data_039b08e06d21f20765e4feedfa498aac
#
_entry.id   039b08e06d21f20765e4feedfa498aac
#
_cell.length_a   1.000
_cell.length_b   1.000
_cell.length_c   1.000
_cell.angle_alpha   90.00
_cell.angle_beta   90.00
_cell.angle_gamma   90.00
#
_symmetry.space_group_name_H-M   'P 1'
#
loop_
_entity.id
_entity.type
_entity.pdbx_description
1 polymer ?
#
loop_
_entity_poly.entity_id
_entity_poly.type
_entity_poly.pdbx_seq_one_letter_code
_entity_poly.pdbx_strand_id
1 'polypeptide(L)'
;MHIDYETLTRKTKFRRLLKISLLTLLISIAVLAPALWYWDQSIQMRSALRSAKNVLLNTELLSIQYNGLDEPLLDSSRESGMAEEAEEEVKSYSGVEGEIHLVSWDKAKCRVLSMTYQEGKYLVIYEADDKDSGTWTIYRKTRQYENQ
;
A
#
# COMPACT_ATOMS: atom_id res chain seq x y z
N MET A 1 28.08 55.10 -35.94
CA MET A 1 27.73 54.04 -34.96
C MET A 1 26.36 53.52 -35.36
N HIS A 2 26.32 52.47 -36.20
CA HIS A 2 25.07 51.85 -36.65
C HIS A 2 24.57 50.92 -35.53
N ILE A 3 23.54 51.33 -34.82
CA ILE A 3 22.89 50.48 -33.84
C ILE A 3 21.98 49.54 -34.67
N ASP A 4 22.35 48.25 -34.63
CA ASP A 4 21.64 47.19 -35.34
C ASP A 4 20.32 46.88 -34.63
N TYR A 5 19.25 47.57 -35.03
CA TYR A 5 17.90 47.43 -34.45
C TYR A 5 17.34 46.00 -34.61
N GLU A 6 17.80 45.23 -35.56
CA GLU A 6 17.36 43.84 -35.75
C GLU A 6 17.88 42.92 -34.64
N THR A 7 19.12 43.10 -34.19
CA THR A 7 19.69 42.29 -33.11
C THR A 7 19.05 42.59 -31.77
N LEU A 8 18.66 43.82 -31.51
CA LEU A 8 17.96 44.25 -30.29
C LEU A 8 16.51 43.66 -30.23
N THR A 9 15.80 43.70 -31.35
CA THR A 9 14.43 43.14 -31.43
C THR A 9 14.47 41.59 -31.34
N ARG A 10 15.47 40.96 -31.88
CA ARG A 10 15.65 39.49 -31.77
C ARG A 10 15.92 39.06 -30.33
N LYS A 11 16.79 39.77 -29.60
CA LYS A 11 17.09 39.51 -28.18
C LYS A 11 15.86 39.72 -27.28
N THR A 12 15.05 40.74 -27.52
CA THR A 12 13.84 40.99 -26.74
C THR A 12 12.74 39.96 -27.00
N LYS A 13 12.55 39.53 -28.25
CA LYS A 13 11.65 38.43 -28.63
C LYS A 13 12.08 37.09 -27.98
N PHE A 14 13.37 36.77 -28.03
CA PHE A 14 13.92 35.57 -27.41
C PHE A 14 13.72 35.56 -25.89
N ARG A 15 13.98 36.68 -25.20
CA ARG A 15 13.74 36.80 -23.75
C ARG A 15 12.26 36.67 -23.38
N ARG A 16 11.35 37.16 -24.21
CA ARG A 16 9.89 36.98 -24.01
C ARG A 16 9.48 35.51 -24.19
N LEU A 17 9.95 34.86 -25.24
CA LEU A 17 9.68 33.43 -25.48
C LEU A 17 10.23 32.57 -24.33
N LEU A 18 11.44 32.87 -23.85
CA LEU A 18 12.05 32.15 -22.73
C LEU A 18 11.26 32.33 -21.43
N LYS A 19 10.76 33.55 -21.16
CA LYS A 19 9.88 33.78 -19.99
C LYS A 19 8.57 33.04 -20.09
N ILE A 20 7.94 33.03 -21.27
CA ILE A 20 6.67 32.32 -21.50
C ILE A 20 6.90 30.83 -21.35
N SER A 21 7.96 30.28 -21.95
CA SER A 21 8.32 28.86 -21.82
C SER A 21 8.60 28.44 -20.38
N LEU A 22 9.30 29.28 -19.63
CA LEU A 22 9.58 29.03 -18.21
C LEU A 22 8.28 29.06 -17.38
N LEU A 23 7.40 30.02 -17.66
CA LEU A 23 6.11 30.12 -16.99
C LEU A 23 5.20 28.92 -17.27
N THR A 24 5.12 28.50 -18.54
CA THR A 24 4.35 27.30 -18.91
C THR A 24 4.91 26.03 -18.28
N LEU A 25 6.23 25.91 -18.19
CA LEU A 25 6.89 24.78 -17.51
C LEU A 25 6.53 24.77 -16.01
N LEU A 26 6.60 25.90 -15.33
CA LEU A 26 6.24 26.01 -13.92
C LEU A 26 4.76 25.66 -13.66
N ILE A 27 3.87 26.13 -14.51
CA ILE A 27 2.43 25.79 -14.41
C ILE A 27 2.23 24.28 -14.65
N SER A 28 2.92 23.70 -15.64
CA SER A 28 2.83 22.26 -15.91
C SER A 28 3.31 21.43 -14.72
N ILE A 29 4.42 21.79 -14.09
CA ILE A 29 4.93 21.11 -12.90
C ILE A 29 3.94 21.26 -11.73
N ALA A 30 3.38 22.46 -11.52
CA ALA A 30 2.43 22.73 -10.44
C ALA A 30 1.14 21.89 -10.55
N VAL A 31 0.72 21.54 -11.77
CA VAL A 31 -0.47 20.71 -12.01
C VAL A 31 -0.13 19.22 -11.98
N LEU A 32 0.99 18.82 -12.60
CA LEU A 32 1.37 17.41 -12.74
C LEU A 32 1.88 16.81 -11.45
N ALA A 33 2.63 17.56 -10.62
CA ALA A 33 3.21 17.02 -9.39
C ALA A 33 2.15 16.52 -8.38
N PRO A 34 1.07 17.27 -8.08
CA PRO A 34 -0.01 16.76 -7.23
C PRO A 34 -0.73 15.53 -7.83
N ALA A 35 -0.93 15.52 -9.14
CA ALA A 35 -1.59 14.41 -9.82
C ALA A 35 -0.77 13.12 -9.74
N LEU A 36 0.53 13.19 -9.98
CA LEU A 36 1.45 12.06 -9.85
C LEU A 36 1.54 11.57 -8.41
N TRP A 37 1.58 12.47 -7.44
CA TRP A 37 1.60 12.12 -6.03
C TRP A 37 0.33 11.40 -5.58
N TYR A 38 -0.85 11.87 -6.02
CA TYR A 38 -2.13 11.20 -5.75
C TYR A 38 -2.20 9.82 -6.42
N TRP A 39 -1.68 9.71 -7.64
CA TRP A 39 -1.62 8.43 -8.36
C TRP A 39 -0.75 7.41 -7.64
N ASP A 40 0.45 7.80 -7.22
CA ASP A 40 1.38 6.93 -6.48
C ASP A 40 0.73 6.41 -5.19
N GLN A 41 0.05 7.27 -4.43
CA GLN A 41 -0.69 6.84 -3.24
C GLN A 41 -1.81 5.84 -3.55
N SER A 42 -2.53 6.05 -4.65
CA SER A 42 -3.60 5.14 -5.06
C SER A 42 -3.06 3.76 -5.44
N ILE A 43 -1.91 3.70 -6.11
CA ILE A 43 -1.23 2.45 -6.46
C ILE A 43 -0.78 1.71 -5.21
N GLN A 44 -0.12 2.38 -4.27
CA GLN A 44 0.36 1.78 -3.02
C GLN A 44 -0.80 1.23 -2.17
N MET A 45 -1.90 1.96 -2.06
CA MET A 45 -3.09 1.51 -1.34
C MET A 45 -3.69 0.24 -1.98
N ARG A 46 -3.79 0.20 -3.31
CA ARG A 46 -4.30 -0.98 -4.04
C ARG A 46 -3.33 -2.16 -3.93
N SER A 47 -2.03 -1.90 -3.89
CA SER A 47 -1.01 -2.93 -3.67
C SER A 47 -1.20 -3.57 -2.29
N ALA A 48 -1.26 -2.75 -1.23
CA ALA A 48 -1.46 -3.25 0.14
C ALA A 48 -2.76 -4.08 0.27
N LEU A 49 -3.86 -3.64 -0.37
CA LEU A 49 -5.10 -4.42 -0.40
C LEU A 49 -4.94 -5.76 -1.11
N ARG A 50 -4.20 -5.79 -2.22
CA ARG A 50 -3.96 -7.02 -2.97
C ARG A 50 -3.09 -7.98 -2.18
N SER A 51 -2.02 -7.48 -1.54
CA SER A 51 -1.16 -8.23 -0.64
C SER A 51 -1.97 -8.83 0.52
N ALA A 52 -2.82 -8.04 1.17
CA ALA A 52 -3.69 -8.51 2.25
C ALA A 52 -4.65 -9.63 1.80
N LYS A 53 -5.22 -9.53 0.59
CA LYS A 53 -6.07 -10.59 0.02
C LYS A 53 -5.29 -11.88 -0.26
N ASN A 54 -4.05 -11.77 -0.73
CA ASN A 54 -3.19 -12.93 -0.92
C ASN A 54 -2.83 -13.57 0.42
N VAL A 55 -2.54 -12.78 1.44
CA VAL A 55 -2.31 -13.27 2.81
C VAL A 55 -3.53 -14.03 3.34
N LEU A 56 -4.73 -13.46 3.23
CA LEU A 56 -5.97 -14.12 3.63
C LEU A 56 -6.12 -15.50 2.96
N LEU A 57 -6.03 -15.51 1.63
CA LEU A 57 -6.18 -16.74 0.84
C LEU A 57 -5.16 -17.82 1.25
N ASN A 58 -3.89 -17.45 1.38
CA ASN A 58 -2.83 -18.39 1.74
C ASN A 58 -2.95 -18.85 3.19
N THR A 59 -3.40 -17.98 4.11
CA THR A 59 -3.68 -18.36 5.50
C THR A 59 -4.80 -19.40 5.54
N GLU A 60 -5.88 -19.21 4.81
CA GLU A 60 -6.98 -20.17 4.75
C GLU A 60 -6.57 -21.50 4.09
N LEU A 61 -5.77 -21.47 3.03
CA LEU A 61 -5.24 -22.70 2.39
C LEU A 61 -4.30 -23.47 3.32
N LEU A 62 -3.34 -22.78 3.96
CA LEU A 62 -2.43 -23.42 4.90
C LEU A 62 -3.14 -23.97 6.13
N SER A 63 -4.19 -23.33 6.57
CA SER A 63 -4.97 -23.83 7.70
C SER A 63 -5.60 -25.18 7.46
N ILE A 64 -6.01 -25.49 6.24
CA ILE A 64 -6.53 -26.81 5.85
C ILE A 64 -5.41 -27.83 5.99
N GLN A 65 -4.19 -27.48 5.57
CA GLN A 65 -3.03 -28.34 5.69
C GLN A 65 -2.63 -28.59 7.16
N TYR A 66 -2.51 -27.52 7.96
CA TYR A 66 -2.15 -27.61 9.39
C TYR A 66 -3.21 -28.36 10.19
N ASN A 67 -4.49 -28.14 9.88
CA ASN A 67 -5.58 -28.90 10.51
C ASN A 67 -5.54 -30.39 10.15
N GLY A 68 -5.13 -30.73 8.93
CA GLY A 68 -4.97 -32.12 8.47
C GLY A 68 -3.76 -32.84 9.11
N LEU A 69 -2.73 -32.08 9.51
CA LEU A 69 -1.53 -32.59 10.18
C LEU A 69 -1.66 -32.56 11.72
N ASP A 70 -2.75 -32.05 12.26
CA ASP A 70 -2.96 -31.75 13.69
C ASP A 70 -1.90 -30.81 14.29
N GLU A 71 -1.36 -29.91 13.45
CA GLU A 71 -0.39 -28.91 13.84
C GLU A 71 -1.08 -27.57 14.19
N PRO A 72 -0.56 -26.80 15.16
CA PRO A 72 -1.15 -25.55 15.54
C PRO A 72 -0.82 -24.45 14.51
N LEU A 73 -1.85 -23.89 13.87
CA LEU A 73 -1.70 -22.68 13.05
C LEU A 73 -1.56 -21.42 13.92
N LEU A 74 -2.21 -21.43 15.09
CA LEU A 74 -2.32 -20.30 16.00
C LEU A 74 -1.34 -20.41 17.16
N ASP A 75 -0.71 -19.29 17.47
CA ASP A 75 0.04 -19.09 18.70
C ASP A 75 -0.33 -17.72 19.32
N SER A 76 -1.19 -17.73 20.32
CA SER A 76 -1.64 -16.52 21.01
C SER A 76 -0.56 -15.83 21.85
N SER A 77 0.61 -16.45 22.03
CA SER A 77 1.76 -15.83 22.71
C SER A 77 2.53 -14.88 21.78
N ARG A 78 2.34 -15.01 20.48
CA ARG A 78 2.99 -14.17 19.46
C ARG A 78 2.12 -13.00 19.05
N GLU A 79 2.74 -11.89 18.72
CA GLU A 79 2.06 -10.68 18.27
C GLU A 79 1.28 -10.91 16.97
N SER A 80 1.81 -11.75 16.07
CA SER A 80 1.11 -12.13 14.85
C SER A 80 -0.12 -13.00 15.05
N GLY A 81 -0.28 -13.62 16.24
CA GLY A 81 -1.32 -14.60 16.52
C GLY A 81 -1.14 -15.94 15.81
N MET A 82 -0.03 -16.14 15.10
CA MET A 82 0.28 -17.33 14.30
C MET A 82 1.54 -18.02 14.82
N ALA A 83 1.60 -19.36 14.64
CA ALA A 83 2.85 -20.10 14.84
C ALA A 83 3.93 -19.59 13.87
N GLU A 84 5.21 -19.66 14.28
CA GLU A 84 6.32 -19.07 13.53
C GLU A 84 6.44 -19.64 12.13
N GLU A 85 6.41 -20.95 12.02
CA GLU A 85 6.47 -21.66 10.75
C GLU A 85 5.29 -21.32 9.84
N ALA A 86 4.09 -21.24 10.39
CA ALA A 86 2.89 -20.87 9.65
C ALA A 86 2.96 -19.41 9.15
N GLU A 87 3.45 -18.48 9.95
CA GLU A 87 3.64 -17.08 9.55
C GLU A 87 4.65 -16.94 8.41
N GLU A 88 5.79 -17.66 8.50
CA GLU A 88 6.81 -17.64 7.44
C GLU A 88 6.30 -18.26 6.15
N GLU A 89 5.57 -19.36 6.22
CA GLU A 89 4.97 -20.00 5.05
C GLU A 89 3.94 -19.10 4.39
N VAL A 90 3.02 -18.47 5.17
CA VAL A 90 2.04 -17.52 4.64
C VAL A 90 2.74 -16.35 3.93
N LYS A 91 3.76 -15.77 4.53
CA LYS A 91 4.54 -14.67 3.92
C LYS A 91 5.21 -15.12 2.62
N SER A 92 5.83 -16.31 2.65
CA SER A 92 6.52 -16.87 1.48
C SER A 92 5.56 -17.14 0.32
N TYR A 93 4.43 -17.81 0.57
CA TYR A 93 3.45 -18.13 -0.46
C TYR A 93 2.69 -16.89 -0.97
N SER A 94 2.49 -15.90 -0.10
CA SER A 94 1.85 -14.64 -0.49
C SER A 94 2.78 -13.68 -1.20
N GLY A 95 4.10 -13.89 -1.09
CA GLY A 95 5.11 -13.00 -1.65
C GLY A 95 5.10 -11.62 -1.01
N VAL A 96 4.85 -11.55 0.31
CA VAL A 96 4.71 -10.30 1.07
C VAL A 96 5.76 -10.21 2.18
N GLU A 97 6.16 -8.97 2.50
CA GLU A 97 7.09 -8.66 3.59
C GLU A 97 6.41 -7.91 4.75
N GLY A 98 5.10 -7.62 4.61
CA GLY A 98 4.32 -6.86 5.60
C GLY A 98 4.08 -7.64 6.89
N GLU A 99 3.61 -6.92 7.91
CA GLU A 99 3.23 -7.48 9.20
C GLU A 99 1.82 -8.05 9.13
N ILE A 100 1.65 -9.30 9.58
CA ILE A 100 0.38 -10.01 9.61
C ILE A 100 -0.03 -10.17 11.07
N HIS A 101 -1.27 -9.83 11.42
CA HIS A 101 -1.85 -10.12 12.72
C HIS A 101 -3.19 -10.85 12.51
N LEU A 102 -3.20 -12.11 12.88
CA LEU A 102 -4.42 -12.93 12.87
C LEU A 102 -5.15 -12.74 14.20
N VAL A 103 -6.30 -12.06 14.14
CA VAL A 103 -7.05 -11.66 15.33
C VAL A 103 -8.04 -12.74 15.76
N SER A 104 -8.77 -13.29 14.81
CA SER A 104 -9.74 -14.35 15.09
C SER A 104 -9.90 -15.33 13.92
N TRP A 105 -10.23 -16.57 14.29
CA TRP A 105 -10.17 -17.71 13.41
C TRP A 105 -11.25 -18.74 13.78
N ASP A 106 -11.91 -19.33 12.77
CA ASP A 106 -12.80 -20.46 12.92
C ASP A 106 -12.07 -21.77 12.53
N LYS A 107 -11.63 -22.53 13.54
CA LYS A 107 -10.91 -23.79 13.32
C LYS A 107 -11.77 -24.83 12.59
N ALA A 108 -13.08 -24.86 12.86
CA ALA A 108 -13.97 -25.88 12.28
C ALA A 108 -14.17 -25.65 10.77
N LYS A 109 -14.18 -24.40 10.33
CA LYS A 109 -14.35 -24.01 8.93
C LYS A 109 -13.04 -23.71 8.22
N CYS A 110 -11.89 -23.78 8.91
CA CYS A 110 -10.60 -23.34 8.37
C CYS A 110 -10.67 -21.94 7.76
N ARG A 111 -11.29 -21.00 8.46
CA ARG A 111 -11.59 -19.67 7.96
C ARG A 111 -11.09 -18.57 8.87
N VAL A 112 -10.52 -17.54 8.27
CA VAL A 112 -10.15 -16.30 8.98
C VAL A 112 -11.41 -15.48 9.23
N LEU A 113 -11.67 -15.12 10.49
CA LEU A 113 -12.78 -14.23 10.87
C LEU A 113 -12.33 -12.77 10.91
N SER A 114 -11.13 -12.49 11.43
CA SER A 114 -10.57 -11.15 11.44
C SER A 114 -9.06 -11.21 11.38
N MET A 115 -8.48 -10.36 10.53
CA MET A 115 -7.03 -10.17 10.42
C MET A 115 -6.68 -8.74 10.08
N THR A 116 -5.47 -8.34 10.44
CA THR A 116 -4.89 -7.09 9.97
C THR A 116 -3.59 -7.37 9.22
N TYR A 117 -3.34 -6.55 8.23
CA TYR A 117 -2.11 -6.58 7.43
C TYR A 117 -1.56 -5.17 7.27
N GLN A 118 -0.29 -4.98 7.60
CA GLN A 118 0.37 -3.69 7.48
C GLN A 118 1.50 -3.76 6.45
N GLU A 119 1.41 -2.90 5.44
CA GLU A 119 2.45 -2.71 4.42
C GLU A 119 2.79 -1.22 4.29
N GLY A 120 4.01 -0.86 4.72
CA GLY A 120 4.46 0.53 4.77
C GLY A 120 3.54 1.41 5.62
N LYS A 121 2.89 2.38 4.99
CA LYS A 121 1.98 3.33 5.68
C LYS A 121 0.50 2.91 5.66
N TYR A 122 0.18 1.78 5.08
CA TYR A 122 -1.19 1.30 4.97
C TYR A 122 -1.44 0.14 5.91
N LEU A 123 -2.54 0.22 6.64
CA LEU A 123 -3.09 -0.84 7.46
C LEU A 123 -4.39 -1.30 6.80
N VAL A 124 -4.46 -2.57 6.48
CA VAL A 124 -5.64 -3.22 5.90
C VAL A 124 -6.26 -4.11 6.96
N ILE A 125 -7.55 -3.94 7.21
CA ILE A 125 -8.31 -4.75 8.16
C ILE A 125 -9.33 -5.57 7.36
N TYR A 126 -9.39 -6.85 7.65
CA TYR A 126 -10.40 -7.76 7.16
C TYR A 126 -11.29 -8.23 8.30
N GLU A 127 -12.59 -8.22 8.08
CA GLU A 127 -13.60 -8.77 8.97
C GLU A 127 -14.58 -9.62 8.15
N ALA A 128 -14.69 -10.89 8.50
CA ALA A 128 -15.62 -11.80 7.85
C ALA A 128 -17.07 -11.44 8.20
N ASP A 129 -17.96 -11.55 7.24
CA ASP A 129 -19.40 -11.41 7.43
C ASP A 129 -20.05 -12.82 7.52
N ASP A 130 -21.24 -12.90 8.13
CA ASP A 130 -22.00 -14.15 8.30
C ASP A 130 -22.37 -14.83 6.96
N LYS A 131 -22.29 -14.09 5.85
CA LYS A 131 -22.67 -14.54 4.50
C LYS A 131 -21.52 -15.02 3.62
N ASP A 132 -20.44 -15.56 4.21
CA ASP A 132 -19.23 -15.98 3.48
C ASP A 132 -18.54 -14.89 2.65
N SER A 133 -18.90 -13.65 2.88
CA SER A 133 -18.22 -12.46 2.39
C SER A 133 -17.42 -11.82 3.52
N GLY A 134 -16.62 -10.82 3.19
CA GLY A 134 -15.88 -10.08 4.19
C GLY A 134 -15.70 -8.61 3.79
N THR A 135 -15.64 -7.77 4.80
CA THR A 135 -15.43 -6.34 4.64
C THR A 135 -13.94 -6.00 4.75
N TRP A 136 -13.45 -5.20 3.82
CA TRP A 136 -12.09 -4.72 3.78
C TRP A 136 -12.06 -3.23 4.09
N THR A 137 -11.32 -2.84 5.13
CA THR A 137 -11.12 -1.45 5.49
C THR A 137 -9.65 -1.11 5.42
N ILE A 138 -9.31 0.02 4.79
CA ILE A 138 -7.92 0.45 4.60
C ILE A 138 -7.72 1.77 5.32
N TYR A 139 -6.76 1.81 6.22
CA TYR A 139 -6.33 3.00 6.92
C TYR A 139 -4.93 3.41 6.46
N ARG A 140 -4.72 4.72 6.39
CA ARG A 140 -3.38 5.28 6.22
C ARG A 140 -2.84 5.67 7.58
N LYS A 141 -1.78 5.01 8.02
CA LYS A 141 -1.08 5.37 9.26
C LYS A 141 -0.45 6.76 9.08
N THR A 142 -1.04 7.78 9.69
CA THR A 142 -0.42 9.10 9.80
C THR A 142 0.67 8.96 10.86
N ARG A 143 1.89 9.44 10.61
CA ARG A 143 2.93 9.49 11.64
C ARG A 143 2.35 10.26 12.84
N GLN A 144 2.06 9.58 13.92
CA GLN A 144 1.98 10.25 15.21
C GLN A 144 3.42 10.65 15.55
N TYR A 145 3.66 11.96 15.68
CA TYR A 145 4.86 12.44 16.35
C TYR A 145 4.71 11.99 17.81
N GLU A 146 5.44 10.97 18.21
CA GLU A 146 5.69 10.71 19.61
C GLU A 146 6.49 11.91 20.13
N ASN A 147 5.82 12.78 20.85
CA ASN A 147 6.49 13.78 21.67
C ASN A 147 7.17 13.04 22.81
N GLN A 148 8.49 12.94 22.71
CA GLN A 148 9.37 12.63 23.85
C GLN A 148 9.35 13.78 24.85
#